data_328ca0fc09954bb3e91d7b953b47e63a
#
_entry.id   328ca0fc09954bb3e91d7b953b47e63a
#
_cell.length_a   1.000
_cell.length_b   1.000
_cell.length_c   1.000
_cell.angle_alpha   90.00
_cell.angle_beta   90.00
_cell.angle_gamma   90.00
#
_symmetry.space_group_name_H-M   'P 1'
#
loop_
_entity.id
_entity.type
_entity.pdbx_description
1 polymer ?
#
loop_
_entity_poly.entity_id
_entity_poly.type
_entity_poly.pdbx_seq_one_letter_code
_entity_poly.pdbx_strand_id
1 'polypeptide(L)'
;MNANTGETMGSSGGQEPEKGLPPPESDWVAVWKAAGAVAPPVGGYQFITAAYTEGHRHYHNQQHLAECLREWTPARHLSAWPALVELALWFHDAVYDPTASDNEERSADLARDRCAAAGLAVSVAAKVSRLVMATKSHAPQGDPDASLVVDVDLSILGREPKRFAEYEAGIRQEYDWVPEKVFSVKRAEILQGFLTRDFIYANPWFRQRYESQARANLADSLCRLAEA
;
A
#
# COMPACT_ATOMS: atom_id res chain seq x y z
N MET A 1 54.61 21.77 -5.19
CA MET A 1 53.87 20.91 -6.13
C MET A 1 52.93 20.08 -5.30
N ASN A 2 51.71 20.52 -5.10
CA ASN A 2 50.67 19.81 -4.36
C ASN A 2 49.59 19.40 -5.35
N ALA A 3 49.47 18.10 -5.55
CA ALA A 3 48.37 17.50 -6.31
C ALA A 3 47.17 17.27 -5.39
N ASN A 4 46.11 18.01 -5.64
CA ASN A 4 44.82 17.87 -4.98
C ASN A 4 43.99 16.83 -5.75
N THR A 5 43.81 15.63 -5.18
CA THR A 5 42.90 14.60 -5.71
C THR A 5 41.51 14.80 -5.09
N GLY A 6 40.66 15.48 -5.84
CA GLY A 6 39.23 15.58 -5.49
C GLY A 6 38.52 14.24 -5.75
N GLU A 7 38.11 13.56 -4.71
CA GLU A 7 37.15 12.44 -4.81
C GLU A 7 35.75 13.00 -5.02
N THR A 8 35.20 12.78 -6.19
CA THR A 8 33.78 13.02 -6.48
C THR A 8 32.96 11.89 -5.85
N MET A 9 32.24 12.22 -4.77
CA MET A 9 31.19 11.34 -4.24
C MET A 9 30.11 11.15 -5.33
N GLY A 10 30.04 9.95 -5.88
CA GLY A 10 28.98 9.53 -6.78
C GLY A 10 27.64 9.47 -6.05
N SER A 11 26.76 10.39 -6.37
CA SER A 11 25.34 10.35 -6.02
C SER A 11 24.76 9.07 -6.64
N SER A 12 24.44 8.06 -5.84
CA SER A 12 23.63 6.92 -6.26
C SER A 12 22.18 7.40 -6.43
N GLY A 13 21.88 7.92 -7.61
CA GLY A 13 20.53 8.18 -8.04
C GLY A 13 19.79 6.85 -8.13
N GLY A 14 18.95 6.52 -7.17
CA GLY A 14 18.01 5.43 -7.29
C GLY A 14 17.11 5.76 -8.49
N GLN A 15 17.18 4.95 -9.55
CA GLN A 15 16.23 5.05 -10.66
C GLN A 15 14.82 4.82 -10.09
N GLU A 16 13.92 5.78 -10.31
CA GLU A 16 12.51 5.54 -10.08
C GLU A 16 12.08 4.35 -10.94
N PRO A 17 11.38 3.36 -10.36
CA PRO A 17 10.90 2.24 -11.16
C PRO A 17 9.99 2.77 -12.27
N GLU A 18 10.19 2.26 -13.49
CA GLU A 18 9.35 2.59 -14.65
C GLU A 18 7.87 2.36 -14.26
N LYS A 19 7.03 3.35 -14.57
CA LYS A 19 5.59 3.29 -14.28
C LYS A 19 4.99 2.01 -14.86
N GLY A 20 4.39 1.18 -14.02
CA GLY A 20 3.61 0.01 -14.44
C GLY A 20 4.34 -1.33 -14.42
N LEU A 21 5.60 -1.40 -13.98
CA LEU A 21 6.26 -2.69 -13.78
C LEU A 21 5.93 -3.30 -12.41
N PRO A 22 5.66 -4.62 -12.35
CA PRO A 22 5.46 -5.30 -11.08
C PRO A 22 6.75 -5.28 -10.25
N PRO A 23 6.64 -5.36 -8.91
CA PRO A 23 7.81 -5.60 -8.08
C PRO A 23 8.55 -6.88 -8.51
N PRO A 24 9.90 -6.95 -8.40
CA PRO A 24 10.66 -8.09 -8.90
C PRO A 24 10.26 -9.42 -8.25
N GLU A 25 10.27 -10.51 -9.01
CA GLU A 25 10.02 -11.86 -8.48
C GLU A 25 11.03 -12.27 -7.39
N SER A 26 12.25 -11.71 -7.45
CA SER A 26 13.26 -11.89 -6.39
C SER A 26 12.77 -11.42 -5.02
N ASP A 27 12.03 -10.31 -4.96
CA ASP A 27 11.49 -9.76 -3.72
C ASP A 27 10.37 -10.64 -3.18
N TRP A 28 9.50 -11.15 -4.07
CA TRP A 28 8.51 -12.16 -3.73
C TRP A 28 9.17 -13.41 -3.11
N VAL A 29 10.19 -13.96 -3.75
CA VAL A 29 10.90 -15.13 -3.22
C VAL A 29 11.56 -14.83 -1.87
N ALA A 30 12.16 -13.66 -1.73
CA ALA A 30 12.85 -13.25 -0.51
C ALA A 30 11.90 -13.12 0.68
N VAL A 31 10.72 -12.50 0.51
CA VAL A 31 9.76 -12.31 1.60
C VAL A 31 9.20 -13.64 2.11
N TRP A 32 8.89 -14.61 1.23
CA TRP A 32 8.42 -15.94 1.65
C TRP A 32 9.48 -16.70 2.45
N LYS A 33 10.74 -16.66 2.02
CA LYS A 33 11.86 -17.25 2.77
C LYS A 33 12.04 -16.57 4.13
N ALA A 34 11.97 -15.26 4.18
CA ALA A 34 12.07 -14.49 5.43
C ALA A 34 10.90 -14.77 6.40
N ALA A 35 9.71 -15.11 5.87
CA ALA A 35 8.57 -15.55 6.65
C ALA A 35 8.69 -17.00 7.18
N GLY A 36 9.70 -17.76 6.75
CA GLY A 36 9.96 -19.13 7.16
C GLY A 36 9.47 -20.22 6.20
N ALA A 37 9.00 -19.85 5.00
CA ALA A 37 8.64 -20.83 3.98
C ALA A 37 9.91 -21.41 3.31
N VAL A 38 9.88 -22.69 2.93
CA VAL A 38 10.94 -23.31 2.13
C VAL A 38 10.99 -22.68 0.73
N ALA A 39 9.82 -22.42 0.16
CA ALA A 39 9.64 -21.75 -1.13
C ALA A 39 8.29 -21.02 -1.16
N PRO A 40 8.14 -20.00 -2.02
CA PRO A 40 6.82 -19.41 -2.26
C PRO A 40 5.87 -20.41 -2.89
N PRO A 41 4.54 -20.19 -2.81
CA PRO A 41 3.55 -21.01 -3.51
C PRO A 41 3.83 -21.04 -5.02
N VAL A 42 3.74 -22.22 -5.63
CA VAL A 42 3.94 -22.42 -7.08
C VAL A 42 2.98 -21.53 -7.87
N GLY A 43 3.50 -20.78 -8.84
CA GLY A 43 2.71 -19.83 -9.64
C GLY A 43 2.18 -18.63 -8.86
N GLY A 44 2.60 -18.46 -7.59
CA GLY A 44 2.08 -17.42 -6.71
C GLY A 44 2.44 -16.01 -7.17
N TYR A 45 3.67 -15.81 -7.66
CA TYR A 45 4.10 -14.51 -8.19
C TYR A 45 3.30 -14.11 -9.43
N GLN A 46 3.12 -15.03 -10.38
CA GLN A 46 2.36 -14.78 -11.60
C GLN A 46 0.88 -14.51 -11.27
N PHE A 47 0.33 -15.25 -10.31
CA PHE A 47 -1.03 -15.03 -9.85
C PHE A 47 -1.21 -13.63 -9.23
N ILE A 48 -0.35 -13.24 -8.28
CA ILE A 48 -0.48 -11.97 -7.59
C ILE A 48 -0.26 -10.78 -8.55
N THR A 49 0.75 -10.86 -9.41
CA THR A 49 1.01 -9.78 -10.38
C THR A 49 -0.10 -9.66 -11.42
N ALA A 50 -0.71 -10.77 -11.87
CA ALA A 50 -1.86 -10.74 -12.77
C ALA A 50 -3.08 -10.09 -12.12
N ALA A 51 -3.34 -10.35 -10.83
CA ALA A 51 -4.46 -9.73 -10.10
C ALA A 51 -4.38 -8.21 -10.12
N TYR A 52 -3.19 -7.63 -9.93
CA TYR A 52 -2.98 -6.18 -9.99
C TYR A 52 -2.95 -5.59 -11.43
N THR A 53 -3.21 -6.40 -12.47
CA THR A 53 -3.33 -5.93 -13.87
C THR A 53 -4.75 -5.99 -14.43
N GLU A 54 -5.73 -6.32 -13.62
CA GLU A 54 -7.12 -6.36 -14.05
C GLU A 54 -7.59 -5.00 -14.59
N GLY A 55 -8.32 -5.00 -15.71
CA GLY A 55 -8.59 -3.79 -16.48
C GLY A 55 -9.46 -2.73 -15.77
N HIS A 56 -10.14 -3.08 -14.68
CA HIS A 56 -10.90 -2.14 -13.85
C HIS A 56 -10.08 -1.45 -12.77
N ARG A 57 -8.78 -1.83 -12.59
CA ARG A 57 -7.90 -1.25 -11.58
C ARG A 57 -7.15 -0.04 -12.14
N HIS A 58 -7.59 1.15 -11.81
CA HIS A 58 -6.95 2.39 -12.25
C HIS A 58 -5.99 2.97 -11.20
N TYR A 59 -6.24 2.68 -9.91
CA TYR A 59 -5.36 2.99 -8.80
C TYR A 59 -4.85 1.73 -8.07
N HIS A 60 -5.73 0.77 -7.71
CA HIS A 60 -5.38 -0.47 -6.98
C HIS A 60 -4.67 -1.48 -7.90
N ASN A 61 -3.61 -1.06 -8.56
CA ASN A 61 -2.87 -1.76 -9.60
C ASN A 61 -1.40 -2.02 -9.21
N GLN A 62 -0.59 -2.52 -10.15
CA GLN A 62 0.83 -2.81 -9.92
C GLN A 62 1.64 -1.60 -9.45
N GLN A 63 1.29 -0.37 -9.88
CA GLN A 63 1.97 0.83 -9.43
C GLN A 63 1.74 1.06 -7.93
N HIS A 64 0.50 0.93 -7.45
CA HIS A 64 0.18 1.02 -6.04
C HIS A 64 0.94 -0.02 -5.22
N LEU A 65 0.90 -1.30 -5.62
CA LEU A 65 1.67 -2.35 -4.97
C LEU A 65 3.17 -2.01 -4.88
N ALA A 66 3.77 -1.60 -6.01
CA ALA A 66 5.18 -1.23 -6.05
C ALA A 66 5.50 -0.01 -5.17
N GLU A 67 4.60 0.97 -5.10
CA GLU A 67 4.72 2.13 -4.22
C GLU A 67 4.67 1.70 -2.74
N CYS A 68 3.73 0.83 -2.35
CA CYS A 68 3.64 0.30 -0.99
C CYS A 68 4.93 -0.44 -0.57
N LEU A 69 5.45 -1.32 -1.41
CA LEU A 69 6.68 -2.06 -1.09
C LEU A 69 7.92 -1.15 -1.03
N ARG A 70 7.98 -0.10 -1.85
CA ARG A 70 9.04 0.91 -1.80
C ARG A 70 8.98 1.72 -0.51
N GLU A 71 7.79 2.16 -0.09
CA GLU A 71 7.60 2.87 1.17
C GLU A 71 7.85 1.98 2.39
N TRP A 72 7.56 0.70 2.28
CA TRP A 72 7.85 -0.29 3.31
C TRP A 72 9.34 -0.51 3.54
N THR A 73 10.15 -0.54 2.49
CA THR A 73 11.57 -0.91 2.56
C THR A 73 12.35 -0.13 3.64
N PRO A 74 12.32 1.21 3.71
CA PRO A 74 13.01 1.98 4.74
C PRO A 74 12.36 1.85 6.13
N ALA A 75 11.08 1.47 6.21
CA ALA A 75 10.31 1.34 7.45
C ALA A 75 10.39 -0.06 8.09
N ARG A 76 10.99 -1.06 7.43
CA ARG A 76 11.03 -2.47 7.88
C ARG A 76 11.57 -2.65 9.30
N HIS A 77 12.52 -1.81 9.71
CA HIS A 77 13.13 -1.84 11.04
C HIS A 77 12.17 -1.47 12.18
N LEU A 78 11.01 -0.92 11.87
CA LEU A 78 9.97 -0.54 12.84
C LEU A 78 9.09 -1.72 13.24
N SER A 79 9.11 -2.81 12.47
CA SER A 79 8.27 -3.99 12.69
C SER A 79 9.01 -5.06 13.49
N ALA A 80 8.25 -5.74 14.36
CA ALA A 80 8.72 -6.96 15.00
C ALA A 80 8.70 -8.19 14.05
N TRP A 81 7.84 -8.13 13.01
CA TRP A 81 7.65 -9.21 12.04
C TRP A 81 7.66 -8.69 10.59
N PRO A 82 8.82 -8.13 10.13
CA PRO A 82 8.86 -7.39 8.87
C PRO A 82 8.44 -8.21 7.65
N ALA A 83 8.73 -9.51 7.60
CA ALA A 83 8.31 -10.37 6.50
C ALA A 83 6.78 -10.55 6.46
N LEU A 84 6.10 -10.56 7.62
CA LEU A 84 4.65 -10.74 7.66
C LEU A 84 3.92 -9.46 7.26
N VAL A 85 4.45 -8.29 7.63
CA VAL A 85 3.96 -6.99 7.14
C VAL A 85 4.12 -6.91 5.63
N GLU A 86 5.28 -7.30 5.09
CA GLU A 86 5.51 -7.29 3.65
C GLU A 86 4.59 -8.26 2.90
N LEU A 87 4.37 -9.48 3.43
CA LEU A 87 3.38 -10.39 2.86
C LEU A 87 1.97 -9.78 2.88
N ALA A 88 1.59 -9.10 3.96
CA ALA A 88 0.30 -8.42 4.02
C ALA A 88 0.19 -7.35 2.93
N LEU A 89 1.24 -6.57 2.69
CA LEU A 89 1.27 -5.57 1.60
C LEU A 89 1.17 -6.19 0.20
N TRP A 90 1.77 -7.38 -0.01
CA TRP A 90 1.59 -8.09 -1.28
C TRP A 90 0.13 -8.50 -1.53
N PHE A 91 -0.62 -8.79 -0.46
CA PHE A 91 -1.97 -9.37 -0.56
C PHE A 91 -3.10 -8.40 -0.27
N HIS A 92 -2.88 -7.18 0.27
CA HIS A 92 -3.96 -6.34 0.81
C HIS A 92 -5.06 -6.04 -0.21
N ASP A 93 -4.72 -5.83 -1.47
CA ASP A 93 -5.62 -5.60 -2.58
C ASP A 93 -5.57 -6.71 -3.64
N ALA A 94 -5.14 -7.92 -3.26
CA ALA A 94 -5.05 -9.05 -4.19
C ALA A 94 -6.39 -9.42 -4.82
N VAL A 95 -7.47 -9.23 -4.08
CA VAL A 95 -8.84 -9.29 -4.57
C VAL A 95 -9.42 -7.89 -4.53
N TYR A 96 -9.87 -7.37 -5.66
CA TYR A 96 -10.44 -6.05 -5.76
C TYR A 96 -11.57 -6.02 -6.80
N ASP A 97 -12.75 -5.68 -6.32
CA ASP A 97 -13.94 -5.40 -7.12
C ASP A 97 -14.59 -4.13 -6.55
N PRO A 98 -14.61 -3.00 -7.30
CA PRO A 98 -15.14 -1.74 -6.80
C PRO A 98 -16.65 -1.77 -6.50
N THR A 99 -17.35 -2.84 -6.87
CA THR A 99 -18.78 -3.05 -6.57
C THR A 99 -19.01 -3.93 -5.34
N ALA A 100 -17.96 -4.58 -4.83
CA ALA A 100 -18.03 -5.46 -3.66
C ALA A 100 -17.67 -4.70 -2.36
N SER A 101 -18.05 -5.27 -1.22
CA SER A 101 -17.74 -4.73 0.11
C SER A 101 -16.91 -5.68 0.97
N ASP A 102 -16.44 -6.78 0.39
CA ASP A 102 -15.71 -7.88 1.06
C ASP A 102 -14.32 -8.13 0.46
N ASN A 103 -13.75 -7.14 -0.22
CA ASN A 103 -12.46 -7.24 -0.90
C ASN A 103 -11.33 -7.60 0.08
N GLU A 104 -11.28 -6.93 1.22
CA GLU A 104 -10.25 -7.14 2.24
C GLU A 104 -10.40 -8.51 2.91
N GLU A 105 -11.62 -8.99 3.16
CA GLU A 105 -11.88 -10.33 3.67
C GLU A 105 -11.39 -11.39 2.70
N ARG A 106 -11.70 -11.24 1.41
CA ARG A 106 -11.28 -12.18 0.36
C ARG A 106 -9.77 -12.13 0.16
N SER A 107 -9.15 -10.96 0.22
CA SER A 107 -7.70 -10.78 0.18
C SER A 107 -7.02 -11.43 1.39
N ALA A 108 -7.59 -11.25 2.59
CA ALA A 108 -7.08 -11.84 3.83
C ALA A 108 -7.20 -13.38 3.84
N ASP A 109 -8.31 -13.92 3.34
CA ASP A 109 -8.50 -15.36 3.18
C ASP A 109 -7.52 -15.93 2.17
N LEU A 110 -7.35 -15.27 1.02
CA LEU A 110 -6.35 -15.66 0.01
C LEU A 110 -4.93 -15.67 0.61
N ALA A 111 -4.55 -14.63 1.35
CA ALA A 111 -3.25 -14.55 2.00
C ALA A 111 -3.04 -15.72 2.99
N ARG A 112 -4.05 -16.01 3.82
CA ARG A 112 -4.02 -17.14 4.76
C ARG A 112 -3.83 -18.47 4.04
N ASP A 113 -4.59 -18.71 2.99
CA ASP A 113 -4.55 -19.97 2.25
C ASP A 113 -3.21 -20.15 1.52
N ARG A 114 -2.63 -19.07 0.97
CA ARG A 114 -1.30 -19.10 0.36
C ARG A 114 -0.20 -19.32 1.39
N CYS A 115 -0.31 -18.74 2.58
CA CYS A 115 0.61 -19.02 3.69
C CYS A 115 0.55 -20.49 4.11
N ALA A 116 -0.64 -21.07 4.23
CA ALA A 116 -0.83 -22.48 4.55
C ALA A 116 -0.25 -23.39 3.44
N ALA A 117 -0.49 -23.07 2.17
CA ALA A 117 0.06 -23.82 1.03
C ALA A 117 1.60 -23.75 0.96
N ALA A 118 2.22 -22.68 1.44
CA ALA A 118 3.67 -22.55 1.57
C ALA A 118 4.25 -23.26 2.81
N GLY A 119 3.42 -23.93 3.61
CA GLY A 119 3.83 -24.66 4.81
C GLY A 119 4.14 -23.77 6.02
N LEU A 120 3.70 -22.51 6.02
CA LEU A 120 3.84 -21.63 7.18
C LEU A 120 2.90 -22.07 8.31
N ALA A 121 3.33 -21.83 9.55
CA ALA A 121 2.53 -22.17 10.73
C ALA A 121 1.17 -21.44 10.71
N VAL A 122 0.14 -22.10 11.25
CA VAL A 122 -1.23 -21.54 11.32
C VAL A 122 -1.25 -20.16 11.98
N SER A 123 -0.44 -19.95 13.02
CA SER A 123 -0.33 -18.65 13.71
C SER A 123 0.25 -17.55 12.82
N VAL A 124 1.21 -17.90 11.93
CA VAL A 124 1.81 -16.98 10.96
C VAL A 124 0.76 -16.61 9.90
N ALA A 125 0.10 -17.60 9.31
CA ALA A 125 -0.97 -17.38 8.34
C ALA A 125 -2.10 -16.50 8.90
N ALA A 126 -2.52 -16.77 10.14
CA ALA A 126 -3.52 -15.97 10.84
C ALA A 126 -3.05 -14.54 11.11
N LYS A 127 -1.75 -14.33 11.41
CA LYS A 127 -1.22 -12.96 11.59
C LYS A 127 -1.23 -12.20 10.28
N VAL A 128 -0.76 -12.78 9.16
CA VAL A 128 -0.78 -12.13 7.84
C VAL A 128 -2.22 -11.73 7.46
N SER A 129 -3.19 -12.66 7.62
CA SER A 129 -4.60 -12.40 7.35
C SER A 129 -5.15 -11.21 8.17
N ARG A 130 -4.82 -11.13 9.48
CA ARG A 130 -5.22 -9.98 10.31
C ARG A 130 -4.57 -8.66 9.87
N LEU A 131 -3.32 -8.71 9.42
CA LEU A 131 -2.63 -7.53 8.90
C LEU A 131 -3.28 -7.01 7.61
N VAL A 132 -3.70 -7.91 6.71
CA VAL A 132 -4.49 -7.54 5.53
C VAL A 132 -5.82 -6.90 5.96
N MET A 133 -6.55 -7.52 6.88
CA MET A 133 -7.82 -6.98 7.39
C MET A 133 -7.73 -5.58 8.00
N ALA A 134 -6.55 -5.15 8.43
CA ALA A 134 -6.37 -3.82 9.00
C ALA A 134 -6.59 -2.69 7.98
N THR A 135 -6.44 -2.96 6.68
CA THR A 135 -6.68 -1.97 5.62
C THR A 135 -8.17 -1.66 5.42
N LYS A 136 -9.08 -2.57 5.79
CA LYS A 136 -10.52 -2.39 5.60
C LYS A 136 -11.08 -1.12 6.26
N SER A 137 -10.67 -0.85 7.49
CA SER A 137 -11.13 0.34 8.23
C SER A 137 -10.09 1.44 8.30
N HIS A 138 -8.85 1.17 7.89
CA HIS A 138 -7.68 2.02 8.09
C HIS A 138 -7.58 2.53 9.55
N ALA A 139 -8.02 1.71 10.49
CA ALA A 139 -8.03 1.99 11.93
C ALA A 139 -7.43 0.80 12.69
N PRO A 140 -6.08 0.66 12.69
CA PRO A 140 -5.40 -0.43 13.35
C PRO A 140 -5.70 -0.40 14.87
N GLN A 141 -6.17 -1.53 15.41
CA GLN A 141 -6.61 -1.64 16.79
C GLN A 141 -5.45 -2.01 17.73
N GLY A 142 -4.45 -1.11 17.84
CA GLY A 142 -3.37 -1.30 18.82
C GLY A 142 -2.30 -2.32 18.45
N ASP A 143 -2.35 -2.97 17.27
CA ASP A 143 -1.26 -3.80 16.74
C ASP A 143 -0.28 -2.89 15.97
N PRO A 144 1.00 -2.76 16.44
CA PRO A 144 1.98 -1.91 15.77
C PRO A 144 2.26 -2.32 14.32
N ASP A 145 2.28 -3.64 14.01
CA ASP A 145 2.50 -4.12 12.64
C ASP A 145 1.30 -3.80 11.73
N ALA A 146 0.06 -3.89 12.26
CA ALA A 146 -1.13 -3.47 11.54
C ALA A 146 -1.12 -1.96 11.26
N SER A 147 -0.65 -1.16 12.23
CA SER A 147 -0.44 0.28 12.03
C SER A 147 0.53 0.56 10.89
N LEU A 148 1.61 -0.21 10.77
CA LEU A 148 2.58 -0.05 9.69
C LEU A 148 1.99 -0.41 8.31
N VAL A 149 1.18 -1.49 8.21
CA VAL A 149 0.49 -1.83 6.95
C VAL A 149 -0.41 -0.68 6.52
N VAL A 150 -1.23 -0.16 7.43
CA VAL A 150 -2.16 0.95 7.16
C VAL A 150 -1.41 2.24 6.80
N ASP A 151 -0.34 2.58 7.52
CA ASP A 151 0.44 3.79 7.25
C ASP A 151 1.15 3.74 5.90
N VAL A 152 1.63 2.55 5.49
CA VAL A 152 2.21 2.32 4.16
C VAL A 152 1.16 2.52 3.07
N ASP A 153 0.01 1.89 3.20
CA ASP A 153 -1.10 1.98 2.25
C ASP A 153 -1.59 3.43 2.11
N LEU A 154 -1.80 4.12 3.23
CA LEU A 154 -2.20 5.53 3.25
C LEU A 154 -1.08 6.51 2.85
N SER A 155 0.15 6.07 2.59
CA SER A 155 1.26 6.97 2.23
C SER A 155 0.98 7.80 0.98
N ILE A 156 0.12 7.32 0.08
CA ILE A 156 -0.35 8.03 -1.11
C ILE A 156 -1.01 9.39 -0.77
N LEU A 157 -1.70 9.48 0.36
CA LEU A 157 -2.35 10.72 0.77
C LEU A 157 -1.35 11.86 0.97
N GLY A 158 -0.14 11.53 1.43
CA GLY A 158 0.94 12.48 1.68
C GLY A 158 1.96 12.61 0.54
N ARG A 159 1.69 12.06 -0.63
CA ARG A 159 2.57 12.23 -1.81
C ARG A 159 2.44 13.63 -2.39
N GLU A 160 3.40 13.99 -3.27
CA GLU A 160 3.34 15.25 -4.00
C GLU A 160 1.98 15.48 -4.65
N PRO A 161 1.50 16.74 -4.76
CA PRO A 161 0.15 17.05 -5.26
C PRO A 161 -0.17 16.42 -6.61
N LYS A 162 0.82 16.31 -7.51
CA LYS A 162 0.64 15.67 -8.82
C LYS A 162 0.30 14.18 -8.68
N ARG A 163 1.07 13.43 -7.84
CA ARG A 163 0.83 12.00 -7.65
C ARG A 163 -0.48 11.75 -6.89
N PHE A 164 -0.82 12.61 -5.92
CA PHE A 164 -2.11 12.56 -5.24
C PHE A 164 -3.29 12.83 -6.21
N ALA A 165 -3.14 13.77 -7.15
CA ALA A 165 -4.16 14.01 -8.17
C ALA A 165 -4.33 12.81 -9.13
N GLU A 166 -3.25 12.12 -9.49
CA GLU A 166 -3.31 10.87 -10.26
C GLU A 166 -4.07 9.77 -9.49
N TYR A 167 -3.85 9.66 -8.17
CA TYR A 167 -4.61 8.77 -7.29
C TYR A 167 -6.11 9.12 -7.29
N GLU A 168 -6.48 10.37 -7.05
CA GLU A 168 -7.89 10.79 -7.06
C GLU A 168 -8.58 10.49 -8.40
N ALA A 169 -7.88 10.73 -9.52
CA ALA A 169 -8.38 10.40 -10.85
C ALA A 169 -8.56 8.88 -11.03
N GLY A 170 -7.61 8.08 -10.54
CA GLY A 170 -7.70 6.62 -10.59
C GLY A 170 -8.90 6.11 -9.78
N ILE A 171 -9.07 6.59 -8.55
CA ILE A 171 -10.23 6.25 -7.72
C ILE A 171 -11.55 6.64 -8.43
N ARG A 172 -11.62 7.82 -9.03
CA ARG A 172 -12.83 8.23 -9.80
C ARG A 172 -13.11 7.28 -10.96
N GLN A 173 -12.10 6.79 -11.66
CA GLN A 173 -12.25 5.84 -12.75
C GLN A 173 -12.72 4.46 -12.28
N GLU A 174 -12.21 3.96 -11.14
CA GLU A 174 -12.66 2.70 -10.54
C GLU A 174 -14.13 2.73 -10.10
N TYR A 175 -14.63 3.93 -9.79
CA TYR A 175 -16.03 4.16 -9.41
C TYR A 175 -16.82 4.93 -10.50
N ASP A 176 -16.46 4.78 -11.79
CA ASP A 176 -17.12 5.49 -12.90
C ASP A 176 -18.62 5.15 -13.04
N TRP A 177 -18.99 3.95 -12.60
CA TRP A 177 -20.39 3.49 -12.53
C TRP A 177 -21.23 4.23 -11.47
N VAL A 178 -20.61 4.95 -10.53
CA VAL A 178 -21.29 5.76 -9.51
C VAL A 178 -21.58 7.15 -10.09
N PRO A 179 -22.84 7.64 -10.05
CA PRO A 179 -23.16 9.00 -10.49
C PRO A 179 -22.31 10.05 -9.78
N GLU A 180 -21.82 11.06 -10.52
CA GLU A 180 -20.85 12.07 -10.05
C GLU A 180 -21.21 12.68 -8.69
N LYS A 181 -22.47 13.15 -8.54
CA LYS A 181 -22.92 13.76 -7.29
C LYS A 181 -22.88 12.81 -6.09
N VAL A 182 -23.15 11.51 -6.32
CA VAL A 182 -23.11 10.50 -5.25
C VAL A 182 -21.65 10.20 -4.88
N PHE A 183 -20.80 10.08 -5.90
CA PHE A 183 -19.36 9.88 -5.70
C PHE A 183 -18.77 11.05 -4.92
N SER A 184 -19.00 12.29 -5.34
CA SER A 184 -18.44 13.51 -4.70
C SER A 184 -18.81 13.57 -3.22
N VAL A 185 -20.07 13.31 -2.87
CA VAL A 185 -20.53 13.30 -1.48
C VAL A 185 -19.82 12.19 -0.68
N LYS A 186 -19.79 10.96 -1.21
CA LYS A 186 -19.17 9.82 -0.51
C LYS A 186 -17.66 9.99 -0.39
N ARG A 187 -17.01 10.49 -1.44
CA ARG A 187 -15.58 10.78 -1.40
C ARG A 187 -15.25 11.86 -0.37
N ALA A 188 -16.03 12.93 -0.31
CA ALA A 188 -15.87 13.98 0.70
C ALA A 188 -16.03 13.44 2.12
N GLU A 189 -17.01 12.56 2.38
CA GLU A 189 -17.16 11.89 3.71
C GLU A 189 -15.90 11.11 4.09
N ILE A 190 -15.31 10.35 3.16
CA ILE A 190 -14.09 9.57 3.41
C ILE A 190 -12.90 10.48 3.71
N LEU A 191 -12.65 11.49 2.86
CA LEU A 191 -11.53 12.42 3.03
C LEU A 191 -11.67 13.24 4.33
N GLN A 192 -12.88 13.69 4.65
CA GLN A 192 -13.16 14.38 5.91
C GLN A 192 -12.91 13.47 7.12
N GLY A 193 -13.24 12.17 7.01
CA GLY A 193 -12.97 11.17 8.03
C GLY A 193 -11.48 11.07 8.39
N PHE A 194 -10.58 11.18 7.41
CA PHE A 194 -9.15 11.24 7.67
C PHE A 194 -8.72 12.55 8.33
N LEU A 195 -9.25 13.69 7.88
CA LEU A 195 -8.91 15.01 8.44
C LEU A 195 -9.36 15.20 9.90
N THR A 196 -10.41 14.51 10.32
CA THR A 196 -10.92 14.59 11.71
C THR A 196 -10.10 13.78 12.70
N ARG A 197 -9.17 12.92 12.23
CA ARG A 197 -8.27 12.19 13.12
C ARG A 197 -7.24 13.14 13.73
N ASP A 198 -6.81 12.87 14.96
CA ASP A 198 -5.68 13.57 15.59
C ASP A 198 -4.43 13.46 14.71
N PHE A 199 -4.22 12.26 14.17
CA PHE A 199 -3.19 11.96 13.16
C PHE A 199 -3.76 10.98 12.13
N ILE A 200 -3.42 11.22 10.85
CA ILE A 200 -3.73 10.31 9.74
C ILE A 200 -2.89 9.04 9.88
N TYR A 201 -1.59 9.21 10.18
CA TYR A 201 -0.64 8.12 10.32
C TYR A 201 -0.42 7.77 11.80
N ALA A 202 -0.52 6.50 12.14
CA ALA A 202 -0.34 6.02 13.51
C ALA A 202 1.14 6.04 13.93
N ASN A 203 2.06 5.68 13.03
CA ASN A 203 3.48 5.62 13.35
C ASN A 203 4.16 6.99 13.20
N PRO A 204 4.97 7.45 14.20
CA PRO A 204 5.66 8.75 14.12
C PRO A 204 6.57 8.91 12.90
N TRP A 205 7.14 7.82 12.38
CA TRP A 205 8.01 7.83 11.21
C TRP A 205 7.26 8.26 9.93
N PHE A 206 6.04 7.73 9.72
CA PHE A 206 5.15 8.11 8.61
C PHE A 206 4.56 9.50 8.84
N ARG A 207 4.17 9.80 10.08
CA ARG A 207 3.64 11.11 10.47
C ARG A 207 4.60 12.24 10.12
N GLN A 208 5.88 12.09 10.49
CA GLN A 208 6.90 13.08 10.18
C GLN A 208 7.07 13.33 8.68
N ARG A 209 6.86 12.31 7.85
CA ARG A 209 7.07 12.38 6.40
C ARG A 209 5.86 12.86 5.62
N TYR A 210 4.67 12.47 6.03
CA TYR A 210 3.48 12.53 5.19
C TYR A 210 2.35 13.37 5.76
N GLU A 211 2.24 13.57 7.08
CA GLU A 211 1.07 14.16 7.72
C GLU A 211 0.71 15.55 7.19
N SER A 212 1.70 16.44 7.09
CA SER A 212 1.46 17.81 6.65
C SER A 212 0.97 17.87 5.21
N GLN A 213 1.64 17.12 4.31
CA GLN A 213 1.26 17.09 2.90
C GLN A 213 -0.08 16.38 2.70
N ALA A 214 -0.35 15.29 3.44
CA ALA A 214 -1.62 14.61 3.39
C ALA A 214 -2.79 15.53 3.75
N ARG A 215 -2.67 16.28 4.86
CA ARG A 215 -3.70 17.25 5.27
C ARG A 215 -3.92 18.33 4.21
N ALA A 216 -2.87 18.85 3.59
CA ALA A 216 -2.99 19.82 2.50
C ALA A 216 -3.70 19.21 1.28
N ASN A 217 -3.28 18.02 0.83
CA ASN A 217 -3.89 17.34 -0.30
C ASN A 217 -5.38 17.05 -0.08
N LEU A 218 -5.74 16.56 1.12
CA LEU A 218 -7.12 16.26 1.48
C LEU A 218 -8.00 17.52 1.52
N ALA A 219 -7.48 18.62 2.09
CA ALA A 219 -8.21 19.88 2.14
C ALA A 219 -8.45 20.44 0.73
N ASP A 220 -7.44 20.42 -0.14
CA ASP A 220 -7.57 20.86 -1.52
C ASP A 220 -8.56 20.00 -2.31
N SER A 221 -8.56 18.67 -2.07
CA SER A 221 -9.52 17.78 -2.71
C SER A 221 -10.95 18.04 -2.25
N LEU A 222 -11.18 18.29 -0.96
CA LEU A 222 -12.50 18.66 -0.44
C LEU A 222 -13.04 19.96 -1.05
N CYS A 223 -12.16 20.97 -1.24
CA CYS A 223 -12.57 22.20 -1.93
C CYS A 223 -13.05 21.90 -3.35
N ARG A 224 -12.31 21.10 -4.12
CA ARG A 224 -12.70 20.71 -5.49
C ARG A 224 -14.02 19.92 -5.54
N LEU A 225 -14.21 18.97 -4.59
CA LEU A 225 -15.44 18.17 -4.52
C LEU A 225 -16.68 19.01 -4.15
N ALA A 226 -16.51 20.13 -3.45
CA ALA A 226 -17.60 21.03 -3.11
C ALA A 226 -18.05 21.93 -4.30
N GLU A 227 -17.19 22.05 -5.31
CA GLU A 227 -17.48 22.85 -6.52
C GLU A 227 -18.09 21.99 -7.67
N ALA A 228 -18.06 20.65 -7.55
CA ALA A 228 -18.53 19.69 -8.55
C ALA A 228 -19.99 19.28 -8.32
#